data_c6ad6e6381854717f4ceefeae68996a7
#
_entry.id   c6ad6e6381854717f4ceefeae68996a7
#
_cell.length_a   1.000
_cell.length_b   1.000
_cell.length_c   1.000
_cell.angle_alpha   90.00
_cell.angle_beta   90.00
_cell.angle_gamma   90.00
#
_symmetry.space_group_name_H-M   'P 1'
#
loop_
_entity.id
_entity.type
_entity.pdbx_description
1 polymer ?
#
loop_
_entity_poly.entity_id
_entity_poly.type
_entity_poly.pdbx_seq_one_letter_code
_entity_poly.pdbx_strand_id
1 'polypeptide(L)'
;MGGGGVTVVLDTSALLSLGIDGPQRATTLAALADDPVWAASAMALTEALPAIDRLTDQAIMRLDLEDAVRLAWDHLHVVPVDQRCLDRAAALARTQPVRLSDAIHFAAAERLPGPIRFVTFDPAHIGVAMGLGFDVVSSLTH
;
A
#
# COMPACT_ATOMS: atom_id res chain seq x y z
N MET A 1 -7.86 0.93 26.44
CA MET A 1 -7.60 0.81 25.95
C MET A 1 -7.25 1.16 25.07
N GLY A 2 -7.27 1.44 25.45
CA GLY A 2 -7.29 1.50 24.36
C GLY A 2 -6.58 1.71 23.37
N GLY A 3 -6.03 2.17 23.32
CA GLY A 3 -5.31 2.58 22.24
C GLY A 3 -4.90 1.61 21.27
N GLY A 4 -5.28 0.77 21.09
CA GLY A 4 -4.64 -0.16 20.31
C GLY A 4 -4.96 -0.33 18.87
N GLY A 5 -5.40 0.69 18.25
CA GLY A 5 -5.68 0.61 16.82
C GLY A 5 -4.42 0.30 16.02
N VAL A 6 -4.54 -0.61 15.05
CA VAL A 6 -3.50 -0.86 14.07
C VAL A 6 -3.64 0.16 12.95
N THR A 7 -2.52 0.66 12.44
CA THR A 7 -2.53 1.46 11.21
C THR A 7 -2.34 0.51 10.03
N VAL A 8 -3.25 0.57 9.08
CA VAL A 8 -3.19 -0.27 7.88
C VAL A 8 -2.59 0.55 6.75
N VAL A 9 -1.50 0.06 6.18
CA VAL A 9 -0.81 0.73 5.07
C VAL A 9 -0.95 -0.10 3.81
N LEU A 10 -1.37 0.56 2.74
CA LEU A 10 -1.51 -0.05 1.42
C LEU A 10 -0.34 0.36 0.53
N ASP A 11 0.30 -0.60 -0.12
CA ASP A 11 1.20 -0.28 -1.23
C ASP A 11 0.37 -0.11 -2.51
N THR A 12 1.03 0.12 -3.63
CA THR A 12 0.35 0.32 -4.91
C THR A 12 -0.52 -0.88 -5.30
N SER A 13 -0.01 -2.10 -5.09
CA SER A 13 -0.76 -3.32 -5.45
C SER A 13 -2.04 -3.47 -4.61
N ALA A 14 -1.96 -3.13 -3.34
CA ALA A 14 -3.12 -3.17 -2.45
C ALA A 14 -4.14 -2.09 -2.82
N LEU A 15 -3.68 -0.88 -3.14
CA LEU A 15 -4.56 0.20 -3.59
C LEU A 15 -5.30 -0.21 -4.87
N LEU A 16 -4.60 -0.78 -5.85
CA LEU A 16 -5.21 -1.26 -7.09
C LEU A 16 -6.23 -2.35 -6.85
N SER A 17 -6.00 -3.22 -5.86
CA SER A 17 -6.90 -4.33 -5.56
C SER A 17 -8.31 -3.86 -5.22
N LEU A 18 -8.45 -2.65 -4.69
CA LEU A 18 -9.75 -2.10 -4.29
C LEU A 18 -10.65 -1.80 -5.49
N GLY A 19 -10.08 -1.66 -6.68
CA GLY A 19 -10.83 -1.42 -7.90
C GLY A 19 -11.05 -2.66 -8.77
N ILE A 20 -10.46 -3.80 -8.42
CA ILE A 20 -10.51 -5.01 -9.24
C ILE A 20 -11.25 -6.11 -8.47
N ASP A 21 -12.37 -6.57 -9.00
CA ASP A 21 -13.12 -7.66 -8.37
C ASP A 21 -12.25 -8.92 -8.26
N GLY A 22 -12.32 -9.56 -7.12
CA GLY A 22 -11.60 -10.80 -6.89
C GLY A 22 -11.11 -10.96 -5.45
N PRO A 23 -10.35 -12.04 -5.19
CA PRO A 23 -9.91 -12.37 -3.83
C PRO A 23 -8.97 -11.33 -3.21
N GLN A 24 -8.18 -10.64 -4.03
CA GLN A 24 -7.27 -9.60 -3.49
C GLN A 24 -8.07 -8.43 -2.92
N ARG A 25 -9.14 -8.01 -3.62
CA ARG A 25 -10.03 -6.96 -3.11
C ARG A 25 -10.66 -7.37 -1.79
N ALA A 26 -11.16 -8.60 -1.71
CA ALA A 26 -11.75 -9.12 -0.47
C ALA A 26 -10.74 -9.13 0.68
N THR A 27 -9.51 -9.54 0.42
CA THR A 27 -8.43 -9.55 1.41
C THR A 27 -8.12 -8.13 1.92
N THR A 28 -8.01 -7.17 1.01
CA THR A 28 -7.74 -5.77 1.38
C THR A 28 -8.89 -5.18 2.18
N LEU A 29 -10.14 -5.38 1.73
CA LEU A 29 -11.31 -4.88 2.46
C LEU A 29 -11.41 -5.48 3.86
N ALA A 30 -11.09 -6.76 4.01
CA ALA A 30 -11.08 -7.41 5.32
C ALA A 30 -10.03 -6.79 6.23
N ALA A 31 -8.84 -6.47 5.70
CA ALA A 31 -7.79 -5.82 6.48
C ALA A 31 -8.19 -4.42 6.94
N LEU A 32 -8.98 -3.72 6.13
CA LEU A 32 -9.43 -2.36 6.46
C LEU A 32 -10.62 -2.33 7.41
N ALA A 33 -11.40 -3.41 7.49
CA ALA A 33 -12.70 -3.41 8.16
C ALA A 33 -12.61 -3.12 9.66
N ASP A 34 -11.55 -3.57 10.31
CA ASP A 34 -11.41 -3.50 11.76
C ASP A 34 -10.59 -2.28 12.23
N ASP A 35 -10.03 -1.52 11.30
CA ASP A 35 -9.08 -0.48 11.65
C ASP A 35 -9.53 0.90 11.20
N PRO A 36 -9.46 1.89 12.09
CA PRO A 36 -9.93 3.24 11.75
C PRO A 36 -8.93 4.06 10.93
N VAL A 37 -7.66 3.67 10.92
CA VAL A 37 -6.62 4.44 10.23
C VAL A 37 -6.10 3.66 9.03
N TRP A 38 -6.40 4.18 7.86
CA TRP A 38 -5.94 3.66 6.58
C TRP A 38 -4.96 4.65 5.99
N ALA A 39 -3.81 4.17 5.55
CA ALA A 39 -2.76 5.06 5.07
C ALA A 39 -2.07 4.49 3.84
N ALA A 40 -1.46 5.39 3.09
CA ALA A 40 -0.61 5.03 1.96
C ALA A 40 0.40 6.15 1.71
N SER A 41 1.52 5.79 1.11
CA SER A 41 2.47 6.78 0.59
C SER A 41 1.83 7.58 -0.56
N ALA A 42 2.18 8.85 -0.66
CA ALA A 42 1.77 9.65 -1.82
C ALA A 42 2.16 9.01 -3.15
N MET A 43 3.21 8.19 -3.17
CA MET A 43 3.66 7.45 -4.34
C MET A 43 2.63 6.43 -4.83
N ALA A 44 1.78 5.91 -3.95
CA ALA A 44 0.87 4.81 -4.30
C ALA A 44 -0.11 5.21 -5.41
N LEU A 45 -0.74 6.39 -5.31
CA LEU A 45 -1.63 6.85 -6.37
C LEU A 45 -0.86 7.18 -7.66
N THR A 46 0.31 7.81 -7.51
CA THR A 46 1.17 8.16 -8.64
C THR A 46 1.55 6.93 -9.46
N GLU A 47 1.81 5.80 -8.79
CA GLU A 47 2.12 4.54 -9.48
C GLU A 47 0.86 3.83 -9.97
N ALA A 48 -0.26 3.96 -9.25
CA ALA A 48 -1.50 3.27 -9.61
C ALA A 48 -2.08 3.77 -10.93
N LEU A 49 -2.04 5.07 -11.18
CA LEU A 49 -2.66 5.64 -12.37
C LEU A 49 -2.06 5.09 -13.68
N PRO A 50 -0.74 5.12 -13.90
CA PRO A 50 -0.19 4.49 -15.10
C PRO A 50 -0.34 2.97 -15.11
N ALA A 51 -0.39 2.32 -13.96
CA ALA A 51 -0.63 0.88 -13.88
C ALA A 51 -2.02 0.53 -14.40
N ILE A 52 -3.03 1.33 -14.10
CA ILE A 52 -4.39 1.15 -14.63
C ILE A 52 -4.39 1.13 -16.15
N ASP A 53 -3.65 2.05 -16.77
CA ASP A 53 -3.58 2.15 -18.23
C ASP A 53 -2.96 0.90 -18.88
N ARG A 54 -2.12 0.19 -18.14
CA ARG A 54 -1.51 -1.06 -18.61
C ARG A 54 -2.37 -2.31 -18.35
N LEU A 55 -3.38 -2.20 -17.50
CA LEU A 55 -4.23 -3.35 -17.15
C LEU A 55 -5.30 -3.64 -18.20
N THR A 56 -5.78 -2.62 -18.91
CA THR A 56 -6.83 -2.79 -19.90
C THR A 56 -6.76 -1.69 -20.96
N ASP A 57 -7.13 -2.05 -22.19
CA ASP A 57 -7.26 -1.11 -23.30
C ASP A 57 -8.66 -0.48 -23.38
N GLN A 58 -9.60 -0.95 -22.58
CA GLN A 58 -10.99 -0.51 -22.65
C GLN A 58 -11.18 0.76 -21.82
N ALA A 59 -11.56 1.85 -22.51
CA ALA A 59 -11.67 3.17 -21.86
C ALA A 59 -12.66 3.18 -20.70
N ILE A 60 -13.80 2.48 -20.84
CA ILE A 60 -14.80 2.42 -19.77
C ILE A 60 -14.25 1.71 -18.56
N MET A 61 -13.55 0.59 -18.75
CA MET A 61 -12.95 -0.15 -17.65
C MET A 61 -11.85 0.65 -16.95
N ARG A 62 -11.05 1.42 -17.71
CA ARG A 62 -10.06 2.32 -17.11
C ARG A 62 -10.72 3.36 -16.23
N LEU A 63 -11.79 3.99 -16.70
CA LEU A 63 -12.50 5.00 -15.94
C LEU A 63 -13.10 4.41 -14.66
N ASP A 64 -13.74 3.26 -14.75
CA ASP A 64 -14.34 2.61 -13.58
C ASP A 64 -13.27 2.25 -12.55
N LEU A 65 -12.14 1.72 -12.99
CA LEU A 65 -11.03 1.34 -12.11
C LEU A 65 -10.40 2.59 -11.47
N GLU A 66 -10.17 3.63 -12.25
CA GLU A 66 -9.64 4.88 -11.73
C GLU A 66 -10.58 5.51 -10.71
N ASP A 67 -11.89 5.54 -11.00
CA ASP A 67 -12.89 6.09 -10.07
C ASP A 67 -12.90 5.32 -8.75
N ALA A 68 -12.81 4.00 -8.80
CA ALA A 68 -12.77 3.16 -7.60
C ALA A 68 -11.51 3.43 -6.77
N VAL A 69 -10.37 3.54 -7.43
CA VAL A 69 -9.09 3.83 -6.77
C VAL A 69 -9.11 5.22 -6.14
N ARG A 70 -9.62 6.23 -6.85
CA ARG A 70 -9.69 7.60 -6.32
C ARG A 70 -10.67 7.70 -5.16
N LEU A 71 -11.77 6.97 -5.21
CA LEU A 71 -12.73 6.94 -4.10
C LEU A 71 -12.07 6.37 -2.84
N ALA A 72 -11.33 5.28 -2.99
CA ALA A 72 -10.57 4.70 -1.88
C ALA A 72 -9.50 5.68 -1.37
N TRP A 73 -8.83 6.37 -2.29
CA TRP A 73 -7.79 7.35 -1.96
C TRP A 73 -8.31 8.46 -1.06
N ASP A 74 -9.53 8.90 -1.27
CA ASP A 74 -10.15 9.96 -0.46
C ASP A 74 -10.34 9.56 1.00
N HIS A 75 -10.35 8.27 1.30
CA HIS A 75 -10.45 7.76 2.67
C HIS A 75 -9.11 7.49 3.33
N LEU A 76 -8.01 7.63 2.60
CA LEU A 76 -6.68 7.29 3.10
C LEU A 76 -5.99 8.51 3.70
N HIS A 77 -5.24 8.26 4.77
CA HIS A 77 -4.24 9.22 5.25
C HIS A 77 -3.01 9.09 4.35
N VAL A 78 -2.74 10.12 3.57
CA VAL A 78 -1.63 10.11 2.61
C VAL A 78 -0.36 10.60 3.29
N VAL A 79 0.67 9.74 3.31
CA VAL A 79 1.97 10.08 3.86
C VAL A 79 2.80 10.79 2.79
N PRO A 80 3.23 12.03 3.02
CA PRO A 80 4.00 12.74 2.02
C PRO A 80 5.38 12.12 1.81
N VAL A 81 5.84 12.14 0.56
CA VAL A 81 7.17 11.68 0.20
C VAL A 81 8.11 12.90 0.26
N ASP A 82 8.47 13.28 1.48
CA ASP A 82 9.36 14.39 1.73
C ASP A 82 10.82 13.91 1.80
N GLN A 83 11.75 14.82 2.07
CA GLN A 83 13.18 14.48 2.09
C GLN A 83 13.50 13.41 3.15
N ARG A 84 12.86 13.47 4.30
CA ARG A 84 13.04 12.48 5.37
C ARG A 84 12.63 11.08 4.92
N CYS A 85 11.50 10.99 4.22
CA CYS A 85 11.03 9.74 3.64
C CYS A 85 12.01 9.22 2.58
N LEU A 86 12.48 10.10 1.71
CA LEU A 86 13.43 9.74 0.65
C LEU A 86 14.77 9.26 1.22
N ASP A 87 15.27 9.92 2.25
CA ASP A 87 16.52 9.51 2.91
C ASP A 87 16.39 8.12 3.51
N ARG A 88 15.28 7.84 4.17
CA ARG A 88 15.03 6.50 4.73
C ARG A 88 14.86 5.45 3.64
N ALA A 89 14.15 5.79 2.55
CA ALA A 89 13.98 4.89 1.41
C ALA A 89 15.34 4.55 0.79
N ALA A 90 16.23 5.52 0.65
CA ALA A 90 17.56 5.28 0.14
C ALA A 90 18.35 4.31 1.04
N ALA A 91 18.25 4.49 2.36
CA ALA A 91 18.92 3.61 3.32
C ALA A 91 18.38 2.17 3.21
N LEU A 92 17.06 2.01 3.09
CA LEU A 92 16.43 0.69 2.91
C LEU A 92 16.87 0.03 1.60
N ALA A 93 16.88 0.79 0.50
CA ALA A 93 17.27 0.26 -0.80
C ALA A 93 18.74 -0.17 -0.85
N ARG A 94 19.60 0.40 0.00
CA ARG A 94 21.00 -0.01 0.10
C ARG A 94 21.21 -1.30 0.87
N THR A 95 20.29 -1.66 1.74
CA THR A 95 20.44 -2.79 2.67
C THR A 95 19.47 -3.92 2.45
N GLN A 96 18.39 -3.69 1.70
CA GLN A 96 17.33 -4.67 1.45
C GLN A 96 17.19 -4.92 -0.05
N PRO A 97 16.73 -6.12 -0.46
CA PRO A 97 16.56 -6.44 -1.87
C PRO A 97 15.28 -5.83 -2.45
N VAL A 98 15.20 -4.50 -2.45
CA VAL A 98 14.05 -3.76 -2.95
C VAL A 98 14.51 -2.62 -3.85
N ARG A 99 13.66 -2.26 -4.81
CA ARG A 99 13.88 -1.07 -5.62
C ARG A 99 13.58 0.17 -4.81
N LEU A 100 14.14 1.31 -5.22
CA LEU A 100 13.93 2.57 -4.51
C LEU A 100 12.44 2.93 -4.41
N SER A 101 11.67 2.74 -5.50
CA SER A 101 10.24 3.03 -5.49
C SER A 101 9.49 2.19 -4.45
N ASP A 102 9.88 0.92 -4.28
CA ASP A 102 9.29 0.04 -3.28
C ASP A 102 9.69 0.46 -1.86
N ALA A 103 10.95 0.86 -1.70
CA ALA A 103 11.47 1.32 -0.42
C ALA A 103 10.72 2.56 0.09
N ILE A 104 10.20 3.39 -0.80
CA ILE A 104 9.41 4.57 -0.42
C ILE A 104 8.14 4.17 0.33
N HIS A 105 7.47 3.11 -0.10
CA HIS A 105 6.27 2.63 0.61
C HIS A 105 6.61 2.18 2.04
N PHE A 106 7.72 1.47 2.21
CA PHE A 106 8.17 1.03 3.54
C PHE A 106 8.58 2.21 4.42
N ALA A 107 9.32 3.16 3.85
CA ALA A 107 9.74 4.35 4.59
C ALA A 107 8.54 5.17 5.05
N ALA A 108 7.52 5.29 4.21
CA ALA A 108 6.28 5.97 4.58
C ALA A 108 5.56 5.25 5.71
N ALA A 109 5.49 3.92 5.64
CA ALA A 109 4.83 3.12 6.68
C ALA A 109 5.53 3.28 8.04
N GLU A 110 6.86 3.31 8.04
CA GLU A 110 7.62 3.45 9.30
C GLU A 110 7.35 4.77 10.02
N ARG A 111 6.85 5.78 9.35
CA ARG A 111 6.57 7.09 9.95
C ARG A 111 5.25 7.14 10.69
N LEU A 112 4.45 6.10 10.60
CA LEU A 112 3.12 6.05 11.19
C LEU A 112 3.18 5.35 12.54
N PRO A 113 2.21 5.65 13.44
CA PRO A 113 2.19 4.95 14.73
C PRO A 113 1.92 3.47 14.54
N GLY A 114 2.75 2.65 15.18
CA GLY A 114 2.59 1.21 15.18
C GLY A 114 1.58 0.73 16.20
N PRO A 115 1.17 -0.52 16.10
CA PRO A 115 1.64 -1.50 15.14
C PRO A 115 1.12 -1.22 13.72
N ILE A 116 1.91 -1.63 12.73
CA ILE A 116 1.61 -1.41 11.31
C ILE A 116 1.21 -2.72 10.67
N ARG A 117 0.07 -2.71 10.00
CA ARG A 117 -0.37 -3.81 9.13
C ARG A 117 -0.14 -3.37 7.68
N PHE A 118 0.74 -4.07 6.99
CA PHE A 118 1.14 -3.73 5.63
C PHE A 118 0.46 -4.68 4.65
N VAL A 119 -0.38 -4.14 3.77
CA VAL A 119 -1.11 -4.92 2.77
C VAL A 119 -0.38 -4.82 1.44
N THR A 120 0.00 -5.96 0.88
CA THR A 120 0.71 -6.03 -0.40
C THR A 120 0.36 -7.32 -1.13
N PHE A 121 0.34 -7.25 -2.46
CA PHE A 121 0.20 -8.42 -3.32
C PHE A 121 1.43 -8.63 -4.20
N ASP A 122 2.52 -7.94 -3.89
CA ASP A 122 3.81 -8.15 -4.54
C ASP A 122 4.65 -9.10 -3.67
N PRO A 123 4.96 -10.32 -4.17
CA PRO A 123 5.72 -11.29 -3.39
C PRO A 123 7.08 -10.75 -2.93
N ALA A 124 7.69 -9.86 -3.70
CA ALA A 124 9.00 -9.29 -3.37
C ALA A 124 8.95 -8.40 -2.11
N HIS A 125 7.78 -7.89 -1.74
CA HIS A 125 7.62 -7.01 -0.59
C HIS A 125 7.42 -7.76 0.73
N ILE A 126 6.94 -9.00 0.68
CA ILE A 126 6.50 -9.72 1.89
C ILE A 126 7.64 -9.90 2.88
N GLY A 127 8.77 -10.45 2.42
CA GLY A 127 9.91 -10.72 3.30
C GLY A 127 10.51 -9.45 3.90
N VAL A 128 10.62 -8.39 3.10
CA VAL A 128 11.17 -7.11 3.57
C VAL A 128 10.24 -6.48 4.61
N ALA A 129 8.94 -6.46 4.33
CA ALA A 129 7.96 -5.90 5.26
C ALA A 129 7.98 -6.65 6.61
N MET A 130 8.05 -7.97 6.57
CA MET A 130 8.16 -8.79 7.79
C MET A 130 9.46 -8.48 8.54
N GLY A 131 10.56 -8.35 7.82
CA GLY A 131 11.86 -8.01 8.41
C GLY A 131 11.89 -6.64 9.07
N LEU A 132 11.04 -5.72 8.62
CA LEU A 132 10.88 -4.39 9.22
C LEU A 132 9.92 -4.40 10.42
N GLY A 133 9.34 -5.54 10.75
CA GLY A 133 8.45 -5.66 11.91
C GLY A 133 6.99 -5.40 11.61
N PHE A 134 6.61 -5.30 10.34
CA PHE A 134 5.21 -5.11 9.96
C PHE A 134 4.44 -6.45 10.00
N ASP A 135 3.17 -6.36 10.36
CA ASP A 135 2.22 -7.45 10.19
C ASP A 135 1.76 -7.43 8.72
N VAL A 136 2.12 -8.46 7.96
CA VAL A 136 1.88 -8.47 6.52
C VAL A 136 0.58 -9.19 6.19
N VAL A 137 -0.26 -8.54 5.39
CA VAL A 137 -1.48 -9.13 4.83
C VAL A 137 -1.30 -9.25 3.33
N SER A 138 -1.46 -10.48 2.82
CA SER A 138 -1.36 -10.78 1.39
C SER A 138 -2.10 -12.08 1.11
N SER A 139 -2.57 -12.24 -0.13
CA SER A 139 -3.18 -13.52 -0.54
C SER A 139 -2.19 -14.67 -0.52
N LEU A 140 -0.89 -14.36 -0.48
CA LEU A 140 0.17 -15.36 -0.48
C LEU A 140 0.55 -15.85 0.92
N THR A 141 -0.03 -15.24 1.96
CA THR A 141 0.27 -15.58 3.36
C THR A 141 -0.79 -16.44 4.03
N HIS A 142 -1.77 -16.86 3.28
CA HIS A 142 -2.84 -17.74 3.79
C HIS A 142 -2.42 -19.18 3.85
#